data_f3768e50078a19124f514ccc2c97ab69
#
_entry.id   f3768e50078a19124f514ccc2c97ab69
#
_cell.length_a   1.000
_cell.length_b   1.000
_cell.length_c   1.000
_cell.angle_alpha   90.00
_cell.angle_beta   90.00
_cell.angle_gamma   90.00
#
_symmetry.space_group_name_H-M   'P 1'
#
loop_
_entity.id
_entity.type
_entity.pdbx_description
1 polymer ?
#
loop_
_entity_poly.entity_id
_entity_poly.type
_entity_poly.pdbx_seq_one_letter_code
_entity_poly.pdbx_strand_id
1 'polypeptide(L)'
;MSTMDINRFRHAVLDLFAEAYEGPAEAWTWFVTYGDPDAGLFGTLAHLTAKEASTSATEGGNTIAAHTEHLRWSLAFANTYFRGEVPEQSWEQSWAVQTVDDEQWQRLQAELRQQFDTLQQAIQQHSDWSDEMFLRGTMATIPHAAYHLGAIRQLGRILKGSPKTD
;
A
#
# COMPACT_ATOMS: atom_id res chain seq x y z
N MET A 1 22.44 -8.37 26.54
CA MET A 1 21.63 -8.27 25.29
C MET A 1 21.79 -6.85 24.79
N SER A 2 22.28 -6.66 23.57
CA SER A 2 22.38 -5.31 22.98
C SER A 2 20.95 -4.80 22.74
N THR A 3 20.61 -3.65 23.31
CA THR A 3 19.35 -2.96 23.00
C THR A 3 19.37 -2.58 21.52
N MET A 4 18.36 -3.01 20.78
CA MET A 4 18.21 -2.61 19.38
C MET A 4 18.16 -1.08 19.28
N ASP A 5 19.01 -0.51 18.42
CA ASP A 5 18.98 0.91 18.15
C ASP A 5 17.67 1.26 17.44
N ILE A 6 16.81 2.01 18.11
CA ILE A 6 15.49 2.38 17.62
C ILE A 6 15.54 3.15 16.28
N ASN A 7 16.62 3.89 16.04
CA ASN A 7 16.80 4.59 14.76
C ASN A 7 17.04 3.60 13.61
N ARG A 8 17.84 2.55 13.84
CA ARG A 8 18.06 1.49 12.85
C ARG A 8 16.78 0.74 12.53
N PHE A 9 15.98 0.42 13.56
CA PHE A 9 14.67 -0.18 13.37
C PHE A 9 13.77 0.72 12.51
N ARG A 10 13.64 2.00 12.86
CA ARG A 10 12.82 2.97 12.14
C ARG A 10 13.25 3.11 10.67
N HIS A 11 14.55 3.20 10.41
CA HIS A 11 15.06 3.28 9.04
C HIS A 11 14.68 2.03 8.25
N ALA A 12 14.88 0.82 8.80
CA ALA A 12 14.52 -0.41 8.13
C ALA A 12 13.01 -0.49 7.80
N VAL A 13 12.14 -0.06 8.71
CA VAL A 13 10.70 -0.01 8.47
C VAL A 13 10.36 0.98 7.36
N LEU A 14 10.95 2.18 7.39
CA LEU A 14 10.71 3.22 6.38
C LEU A 14 11.21 2.80 5.00
N ASP A 15 12.38 2.17 4.90
CA ASP A 15 12.95 1.71 3.63
C ASP A 15 12.03 0.66 2.98
N LEU A 16 11.60 -0.35 3.74
CA LEU A 16 10.71 -1.40 3.24
C LEU A 16 9.30 -0.86 2.91
N PHE A 17 8.80 0.08 3.72
CA PHE A 17 7.52 0.73 3.49
C PHE A 17 7.56 1.58 2.22
N ALA A 18 8.61 2.38 2.04
CA ALA A 18 8.82 3.17 0.83
C ALA A 18 8.95 2.28 -0.40
N GLU A 19 9.73 1.18 -0.35
CA GLU A 19 9.87 0.26 -1.47
C GLU A 19 8.51 -0.32 -1.92
N ALA A 20 7.63 -0.69 -0.98
CA ALA A 20 6.31 -1.23 -1.32
C ALA A 20 5.43 -0.25 -2.10
N TYR A 21 5.48 1.03 -1.76
CA TYR A 21 4.62 2.06 -2.36
C TYR A 21 5.27 2.82 -3.51
N GLU A 22 6.53 3.19 -3.38
CA GLU A 22 7.25 4.03 -4.34
C GLU A 22 8.09 3.22 -5.33
N GLY A 23 8.50 2.03 -4.93
CA GLY A 23 9.49 1.21 -5.61
C GLY A 23 10.89 1.36 -5.01
N PRO A 24 11.88 0.65 -5.56
CA PRO A 24 13.24 0.69 -5.03
C PRO A 24 13.88 2.06 -5.27
N ALA A 25 14.50 2.62 -4.24
CA ALA A 25 15.22 3.89 -4.34
C ALA A 25 16.52 3.78 -5.18
N GLU A 26 17.05 2.57 -5.31
CA GLU A 26 18.30 2.25 -6.01
C GLU A 26 18.12 1.04 -6.94
N ALA A 27 19.17 0.64 -7.62
CA ALA A 27 19.13 -0.48 -8.57
C ALA A 27 18.94 -1.88 -7.93
N TRP A 28 18.86 -1.97 -6.62
CA TRP A 28 18.60 -3.21 -5.88
C TRP A 28 17.39 -3.07 -4.95
N THR A 29 16.80 -4.19 -4.56
CA THR A 29 15.57 -4.24 -3.79
C THR A 29 15.73 -5.10 -2.54
N TRP A 30 14.85 -4.89 -1.55
CA TRP A 30 14.72 -5.74 -0.36
C TRP A 30 13.73 -6.89 -0.57
N PHE A 31 13.48 -7.30 -1.81
CA PHE A 31 12.50 -8.34 -2.18
C PHE A 31 11.04 -7.96 -1.95
N VAL A 32 10.73 -6.71 -1.61
CA VAL A 32 9.35 -6.21 -1.55
C VAL A 32 8.82 -5.96 -2.96
N THR A 33 9.70 -5.44 -3.83
CA THR A 33 9.43 -5.22 -5.25
C THR A 33 10.53 -5.87 -6.11
N TYR A 34 10.68 -5.47 -7.36
CA TYR A 34 11.80 -5.83 -8.24
C TYR A 34 12.47 -4.55 -8.76
N GLY A 35 13.65 -4.66 -9.38
CA GLY A 35 14.55 -3.55 -9.67
C GLY A 35 14.10 -2.53 -10.72
N ASP A 36 12.81 -2.44 -11.05
CA ASP A 36 12.23 -1.39 -11.89
C ASP A 36 11.84 -0.18 -11.02
N PRO A 37 12.20 1.06 -11.37
CA PRO A 37 11.81 2.25 -10.60
C PRO A 37 10.29 2.38 -10.38
N ASP A 38 9.48 1.93 -11.35
CA ASP A 38 8.01 1.95 -11.26
C ASP A 38 7.43 0.68 -10.60
N ALA A 39 8.28 -0.11 -9.96
CA ALA A 39 7.88 -1.37 -9.35
C ALA A 39 7.05 -1.21 -8.06
N GLY A 40 6.92 -0.04 -7.49
CA GLY A 40 6.06 0.25 -6.35
C GLY A 40 4.58 0.31 -6.72
N LEU A 41 3.74 0.43 -5.69
CA LEU A 41 2.30 0.54 -5.86
C LEU A 41 1.91 1.76 -6.72
N PHE A 42 2.49 2.92 -6.43
CA PHE A 42 2.17 4.16 -7.16
C PHE A 42 2.52 4.07 -8.65
N GLY A 43 3.71 3.57 -8.98
CA GLY A 43 4.10 3.34 -10.38
C GLY A 43 3.16 2.35 -11.06
N THR A 44 2.83 1.24 -10.38
CA THR A 44 1.86 0.25 -10.90
C THR A 44 0.49 0.86 -11.19
N LEU A 45 -0.05 1.70 -10.29
CA LEU A 45 -1.36 2.33 -10.45
C LEU A 45 -1.37 3.42 -11.52
N ALA A 46 -0.27 4.17 -11.68
CA ALA A 46 -0.16 5.23 -12.68
C ALA A 46 -0.31 4.74 -14.13
N HIS A 47 -0.06 3.45 -14.39
CA HIS A 47 -0.21 2.83 -15.70
C HIS A 47 -1.59 2.20 -15.96
N LEU A 48 -2.56 2.44 -15.08
CA LEU A 48 -3.91 1.89 -15.16
C LEU A 48 -4.96 2.98 -15.38
N THR A 49 -5.88 2.70 -16.30
CA THR A 49 -7.06 3.54 -16.54
C THR A 49 -8.15 3.24 -15.50
N ALA A 50 -9.09 4.17 -15.29
CA ALA A 50 -10.27 3.94 -14.44
C ALA A 50 -11.09 2.73 -14.91
N LYS A 51 -11.17 2.51 -16.22
CA LYS A 51 -11.84 1.34 -16.81
C LYS A 51 -11.16 0.04 -16.42
N GLU A 52 -9.84 -0.05 -16.53
CA GLU A 52 -9.08 -1.22 -16.08
C GLU A 52 -9.21 -1.43 -14.57
N ALA A 53 -9.11 -0.34 -13.80
CA ALA A 53 -9.24 -0.38 -12.34
C ALA A 53 -10.62 -0.85 -11.87
N SER A 54 -11.67 -0.60 -12.65
CA SER A 54 -13.07 -0.95 -12.35
C SER A 54 -13.50 -2.31 -12.92
N THR A 55 -12.62 -2.98 -13.70
CA THR A 55 -12.96 -4.26 -14.32
C THR A 55 -12.55 -5.42 -13.41
N SER A 56 -13.51 -6.27 -13.07
CA SER A 56 -13.20 -7.53 -12.36
C SER A 56 -12.61 -8.55 -13.33
N ALA A 57 -11.50 -9.15 -12.95
CA ALA A 57 -10.86 -10.21 -13.75
C ALA A 57 -11.53 -11.59 -13.59
N THR A 58 -12.36 -11.75 -12.56
CA THR A 58 -13.11 -12.99 -12.26
C THR A 58 -14.51 -12.64 -11.77
N GLU A 59 -15.47 -13.52 -11.99
CA GLU A 59 -16.85 -13.33 -11.49
C GLU A 59 -16.84 -13.18 -9.95
N GLY A 60 -17.42 -12.08 -9.45
CA GLY A 60 -17.48 -11.78 -8.03
C GLY A 60 -16.14 -11.43 -7.37
N GLY A 61 -15.06 -11.31 -8.14
CA GLY A 61 -13.73 -10.90 -7.62
C GLY A 61 -13.62 -9.40 -7.40
N ASN A 62 -12.76 -9.01 -6.46
CA ASN A 62 -12.44 -7.61 -6.21
C ASN A 62 -11.70 -6.99 -7.40
N THR A 63 -11.99 -5.73 -7.67
CA THR A 63 -11.34 -4.92 -8.70
C THR A 63 -10.06 -4.27 -8.19
N ILE A 64 -9.24 -3.73 -9.10
CA ILE A 64 -8.06 -2.94 -8.72
C ILE A 64 -8.46 -1.71 -7.92
N ALA A 65 -9.58 -1.06 -8.26
CA ALA A 65 -10.12 0.05 -7.48
C ALA A 65 -10.44 -0.35 -6.04
N ALA A 66 -11.02 -1.53 -5.83
CA ALA A 66 -11.31 -2.05 -4.48
C ALA A 66 -10.03 -2.32 -3.68
N HIS A 67 -9.01 -2.92 -4.30
CA HIS A 67 -7.71 -3.11 -3.65
C HIS A 67 -7.03 -1.79 -3.29
N THR A 68 -7.14 -0.78 -4.18
CA THR A 68 -6.55 0.54 -3.96
C THR A 68 -7.26 1.28 -2.80
N GLU A 69 -8.60 1.24 -2.77
CA GLU A 69 -9.38 1.81 -1.67
C GLU A 69 -9.08 1.11 -0.35
N HIS A 70 -8.98 -0.21 -0.36
CA HIS A 70 -8.64 -0.98 0.84
C HIS A 70 -7.26 -0.59 1.40
N LEU A 71 -6.26 -0.36 0.55
CA LEU A 71 -4.96 0.16 0.97
C LEU A 71 -5.04 1.59 1.51
N ARG A 72 -5.76 2.50 0.82
CA ARG A 72 -5.99 3.86 1.30
C ARG A 72 -6.64 3.85 2.68
N TRP A 73 -7.71 3.06 2.84
CA TRP A 73 -8.41 2.89 4.11
C TRP A 73 -7.48 2.36 5.21
N SER A 74 -6.67 1.35 4.90
CA SER A 74 -5.74 0.74 5.87
C SER A 74 -4.68 1.72 6.36
N LEU A 75 -4.16 2.57 5.48
CA LEU A 75 -3.23 3.63 5.87
C LEU A 75 -3.92 4.71 6.72
N ALA A 76 -5.14 5.11 6.36
CA ALA A 76 -5.94 6.05 7.16
C ALA A 76 -6.21 5.50 8.56
N PHE A 77 -6.52 4.19 8.65
CA PHE A 77 -6.68 3.48 9.90
C PHE A 77 -5.40 3.51 10.74
N ALA A 78 -4.24 3.19 10.16
CA ALA A 78 -2.95 3.27 10.84
C ALA A 78 -2.64 4.70 11.29
N ASN A 79 -2.87 5.71 10.45
CA ASN A 79 -2.68 7.12 10.79
C ASN A 79 -3.53 7.56 12.00
N THR A 80 -4.73 6.99 12.16
CA THR A 80 -5.60 7.28 13.30
C THR A 80 -4.94 6.82 14.61
N TYR A 81 -4.34 5.63 14.62
CA TYR A 81 -3.59 5.17 15.79
C TYR A 81 -2.37 6.03 16.11
N PHE A 82 -1.64 6.52 15.10
CA PHE A 82 -0.51 7.43 15.30
C PHE A 82 -0.93 8.78 15.91
N ARG A 83 -2.20 9.17 15.76
CA ARG A 83 -2.78 10.35 16.46
C ARG A 83 -3.29 10.04 17.86
N GLY A 84 -3.20 8.78 18.32
CA GLY A 84 -3.74 8.35 19.62
C GLY A 84 -5.28 8.24 19.64
N GLU A 85 -5.90 8.10 18.48
CA GLU A 85 -7.34 7.96 18.30
C GLU A 85 -7.70 6.50 18.02
N VAL A 86 -8.93 6.10 18.34
CA VAL A 86 -9.46 4.76 17.97
C VAL A 86 -10.38 4.93 16.77
N PRO A 87 -10.08 4.28 15.63
CA PRO A 87 -10.92 4.41 14.44
C PRO A 87 -12.25 3.69 14.61
N GLU A 88 -13.34 4.35 14.24
CA GLU A 88 -14.71 3.80 14.22
C GLU A 88 -15.08 3.14 12.87
N GLN A 89 -14.11 2.74 12.07
CA GLN A 89 -14.34 2.29 10.70
C GLN A 89 -14.63 0.80 10.62
N SER A 90 -15.58 0.42 9.77
CA SER A 90 -15.88 -0.97 9.45
C SER A 90 -14.93 -1.51 8.38
N TRP A 91 -14.35 -2.68 8.63
CA TRP A 91 -13.54 -3.41 7.67
C TRP A 91 -14.27 -3.68 6.34
N GLU A 92 -15.56 -3.95 6.40
CA GLU A 92 -16.40 -4.21 5.22
C GLU A 92 -16.48 -2.99 4.30
N GLN A 93 -16.49 -1.78 4.86
CA GLN A 93 -16.54 -0.53 4.09
C GLN A 93 -15.28 -0.31 3.25
N SER A 94 -14.14 -0.83 3.66
CA SER A 94 -12.88 -0.70 2.90
C SER A 94 -12.90 -1.40 1.54
N TRP A 95 -13.87 -2.27 1.28
CA TRP A 95 -14.06 -3.00 0.03
C TRP A 95 -15.26 -2.53 -0.80
N ALA A 96 -15.94 -1.47 -0.37
CA ALA A 96 -17.17 -0.99 -1.02
C ALA A 96 -16.94 -0.34 -2.41
N VAL A 97 -15.75 0.19 -2.68
CA VAL A 97 -15.43 0.85 -3.96
C VAL A 97 -14.99 -0.19 -4.98
N GLN A 98 -15.91 -0.64 -5.83
CA GLN A 98 -15.62 -1.60 -6.90
C GLN A 98 -15.43 -0.95 -8.27
N THR A 99 -16.01 0.24 -8.47
CA THR A 99 -15.94 0.98 -9.74
C THR A 99 -15.63 2.45 -9.50
N VAL A 100 -14.90 3.06 -10.41
CA VAL A 100 -14.52 4.48 -10.39
C VAL A 100 -14.60 5.05 -11.82
N ASP A 101 -14.95 6.32 -11.94
CA ASP A 101 -14.70 7.11 -13.14
C ASP A 101 -13.29 7.72 -13.12
N ASP A 102 -12.90 8.44 -14.17
CA ASP A 102 -11.56 8.99 -14.30
C ASP A 102 -11.21 9.99 -13.18
N GLU A 103 -12.17 10.83 -12.78
CA GLU A 103 -11.97 11.80 -11.69
C GLU A 103 -11.84 11.09 -10.33
N GLN A 104 -12.70 10.11 -10.09
CA GLN A 104 -12.68 9.30 -8.88
C GLN A 104 -11.38 8.47 -8.79
N TRP A 105 -10.89 7.93 -9.92
CA TRP A 105 -9.65 7.18 -9.97
C TRP A 105 -8.44 8.04 -9.63
N GLN A 106 -8.35 9.23 -10.20
CA GLN A 106 -7.29 10.19 -9.88
C GLN A 106 -7.34 10.62 -8.42
N ARG A 107 -8.53 10.89 -7.89
CA ARG A 107 -8.74 11.27 -6.48
C ARG A 107 -8.32 10.16 -5.55
N LEU A 108 -8.72 8.91 -5.82
CA LEU A 108 -8.36 7.75 -5.00
C LEU A 108 -6.85 7.55 -4.92
N GLN A 109 -6.14 7.67 -6.05
CA GLN A 109 -4.68 7.61 -6.07
C GLN A 109 -4.03 8.76 -5.27
N ALA A 110 -4.54 9.98 -5.41
CA ALA A 110 -4.05 11.13 -4.65
C ALA A 110 -4.28 10.98 -3.13
N GLU A 111 -5.44 10.48 -2.73
CA GLU A 111 -5.76 10.21 -1.32
C GLU A 111 -4.89 9.08 -0.76
N LEU A 112 -4.65 8.02 -1.51
CA LEU A 112 -3.72 6.95 -1.12
C LEU A 112 -2.32 7.51 -0.89
N ARG A 113 -1.80 8.35 -1.79
CA ARG A 113 -0.51 9.03 -1.65
C ARG A 113 -0.49 9.89 -0.39
N GLN A 114 -1.52 10.68 -0.14
CA GLN A 114 -1.61 11.51 1.05
C GLN A 114 -1.57 10.68 2.35
N GLN A 115 -2.28 9.54 2.39
CA GLN A 115 -2.24 8.67 3.56
C GLN A 115 -0.86 8.02 3.76
N PHE A 116 -0.18 7.65 2.69
CA PHE A 116 1.18 7.15 2.72
C PHE A 116 2.15 8.20 3.28
N ASP A 117 2.15 9.41 2.73
CA ASP A 117 3.04 10.50 3.16
C ASP A 117 2.82 10.83 4.64
N THR A 118 1.56 10.84 5.08
CA THR A 118 1.19 11.07 6.49
C THR A 118 1.75 9.98 7.39
N LEU A 119 1.60 8.70 7.02
CA LEU A 119 2.09 7.58 7.82
C LEU A 119 3.62 7.53 7.84
N GLN A 120 4.27 7.79 6.72
CA GLN A 120 5.73 7.86 6.63
C GLN A 120 6.29 8.92 7.60
N GLN A 121 5.69 10.12 7.62
CA GLN A 121 6.06 11.18 8.55
C GLN A 121 5.78 10.78 10.02
N ALA A 122 4.65 10.17 10.28
CA ALA A 122 4.29 9.71 11.62
C ALA A 122 5.29 8.67 12.15
N ILE A 123 5.67 7.67 11.34
CA ILE A 123 6.70 6.68 11.68
C ILE A 123 8.06 7.37 11.92
N GLN A 124 8.43 8.32 11.06
CA GLN A 124 9.69 9.07 11.19
C GLN A 124 9.79 9.85 12.50
N GLN A 125 8.68 10.40 12.98
CA GLN A 125 8.61 11.24 14.17
C GLN A 125 8.36 10.45 15.46
N HIS A 126 7.86 9.22 15.34
CA HIS A 126 7.49 8.42 16.50
C HIS A 126 8.71 7.98 17.30
N SER A 127 8.67 8.14 18.62
CA SER A 127 9.81 7.88 19.52
C SER A 127 9.59 6.71 20.48
N ASP A 128 8.34 6.35 20.79
CA ASP A 128 8.02 5.30 21.75
C ASP A 128 7.52 4.02 21.06
N TRP A 129 8.41 3.09 20.85
CA TRP A 129 8.14 1.78 20.25
C TRP A 129 8.00 0.65 21.29
N SER A 130 7.69 0.98 22.53
CA SER A 130 7.56 0.00 23.63
C SER A 130 6.26 -0.80 23.56
N ASP A 131 5.21 -0.28 22.92
CA ASP A 131 3.94 -0.99 22.72
C ASP A 131 4.08 -2.01 21.59
N GLU A 132 4.02 -3.31 21.95
CA GLU A 132 4.12 -4.41 20.99
C GLU A 132 2.99 -4.42 19.95
N MET A 133 1.77 -4.05 20.32
CA MET A 133 0.63 -4.04 19.39
C MET A 133 0.84 -2.96 18.34
N PHE A 134 1.26 -1.79 18.78
CA PHE A 134 1.59 -0.67 17.91
C PHE A 134 2.75 -0.99 16.96
N LEU A 135 3.81 -1.61 17.50
CA LEU A 135 4.95 -2.08 16.72
C LEU A 135 4.54 -3.08 15.63
N ARG A 136 3.77 -4.12 16.01
CA ARG A 136 3.27 -5.12 15.07
C ARG A 136 2.36 -4.52 14.00
N GLY A 137 1.45 -3.61 14.40
CA GLY A 137 0.56 -2.91 13.47
C GLY A 137 1.33 -2.11 12.42
N THR A 138 2.37 -1.39 12.86
CA THR A 138 3.23 -0.62 11.94
C THR A 138 3.97 -1.55 10.98
N MET A 139 4.60 -2.61 11.47
CA MET A 139 5.29 -3.58 10.61
C MET A 139 4.34 -4.30 9.64
N ALA A 140 3.10 -4.56 10.05
CA ALA A 140 2.11 -5.24 9.21
C ALA A 140 1.69 -4.42 7.97
N THR A 141 1.89 -3.10 7.96
CA THR A 141 1.61 -2.26 6.79
C THR A 141 2.45 -2.65 5.57
N ILE A 142 3.67 -3.15 5.78
CA ILE A 142 4.61 -3.55 4.71
C ILE A 142 4.12 -4.80 3.97
N PRO A 143 3.96 -5.97 4.61
CA PRO A 143 3.47 -7.16 3.93
C PRO A 143 2.04 -6.99 3.41
N HIS A 144 1.20 -6.16 4.06
CA HIS A 144 -0.13 -5.83 3.57
C HIS A 144 -0.06 -5.10 2.22
N ALA A 145 0.80 -4.08 2.10
CA ALA A 145 1.03 -3.38 0.83
C ALA A 145 1.58 -4.31 -0.24
N ALA A 146 2.59 -5.14 0.08
CA ALA A 146 3.18 -6.09 -0.85
C ALA A 146 2.17 -7.14 -1.35
N TYR A 147 1.30 -7.64 -0.46
CA TYR A 147 0.21 -8.56 -0.82
C TYR A 147 -0.74 -7.94 -1.84
N HIS A 148 -1.21 -6.71 -1.59
CA HIS A 148 -2.13 -6.02 -2.50
C HIS A 148 -1.45 -5.58 -3.80
N LEU A 149 -0.20 -5.16 -3.76
CA LEU A 149 0.59 -4.86 -4.95
C LEU A 149 0.70 -6.10 -5.87
N GLY A 150 0.97 -7.26 -5.31
CA GLY A 150 1.01 -8.52 -6.05
C GLY A 150 -0.35 -8.85 -6.70
N ALA A 151 -1.46 -8.68 -5.96
CA ALA A 151 -2.80 -8.89 -6.46
C ALA A 151 -3.15 -7.91 -7.60
N ILE A 152 -2.91 -6.61 -7.42
CA ILE A 152 -3.14 -5.56 -8.42
C ILE A 152 -2.36 -5.84 -9.72
N ARG A 153 -1.09 -6.22 -9.61
CA ARG A 153 -0.27 -6.58 -10.78
C ARG A 153 -0.81 -7.80 -11.51
N GLN A 154 -1.22 -8.82 -10.79
CA GLN A 154 -1.79 -10.02 -11.39
C GLN A 154 -3.12 -9.70 -12.10
N LEU A 155 -4.00 -8.92 -11.47
CA LEU A 155 -5.24 -8.46 -12.10
C LEU A 155 -4.94 -7.63 -13.36
N GLY A 156 -4.02 -6.69 -13.30
CA GLY A 156 -3.63 -5.85 -14.44
C GLY A 156 -3.09 -6.67 -15.62
N ARG A 157 -2.30 -7.72 -15.36
CA ARG A 157 -1.81 -8.63 -16.41
C ARG A 157 -2.96 -9.42 -17.07
N ILE A 158 -3.90 -9.94 -16.28
CA ILE A 158 -5.05 -10.67 -16.79
C ILE A 158 -5.90 -9.76 -17.69
N LEU A 159 -6.19 -8.54 -17.23
CA LEU A 159 -7.02 -7.58 -17.98
C LEU A 159 -6.37 -7.11 -19.28
N LYS A 160 -5.04 -6.97 -19.31
CA LYS A 160 -4.28 -6.59 -20.51
C LYS A 160 -4.08 -7.75 -21.49
N GLY A 161 -4.47 -8.97 -21.13
CA GLY A 161 -4.32 -10.14 -22.00
C GLY A 161 -2.86 -10.46 -22.31
N SER A 162 -1.93 -10.18 -21.41
CA SER A 162 -0.50 -10.42 -21.64
C SER A 162 -0.22 -11.90 -21.97
N PRO A 163 0.54 -12.20 -23.04
CA PRO A 163 0.90 -13.58 -23.34
C PRO A 163 1.69 -14.16 -22.16
N LYS A 164 1.43 -15.43 -21.85
CA LYS A 164 2.28 -16.19 -20.95
C LYS A 164 3.70 -16.10 -21.49
N THR A 165 4.60 -15.48 -20.75
CA THR A 165 6.03 -15.65 -21.02
C THR A 165 6.38 -17.08 -20.63
N ASP A 166 6.61 -17.90 -21.64
CA ASP A 166 7.21 -19.24 -21.50
C ASP A 166 8.58 -19.18 -20.83
#